data_0995c8931208c8b138fd8f157cf0e9e4
#
_entry.id   0995c8931208c8b138fd8f157cf0e9e4
#
_cell.length_a   1.000
_cell.length_b   1.000
_cell.length_c   1.000
_cell.angle_alpha   90.00
_cell.angle_beta   90.00
_cell.angle_gamma   90.00
#
_symmetry.space_group_name_H-M   'P 1'
#
loop_
_entity.id
_entity.type
_entity.pdbx_description
1 polymer ?
#
loop_
_entity_poly.entity_id
_entity_poly.type
_entity_poly.pdbx_seq_one_letter_code
_entity_poly.pdbx_strand_id
1 'polypeptide(L)'
;MKNSLLLNRYRKQALTWFILPAVIIAGWIYPPAGFLLLLCMIGAVGLSFFSGRSWCDWMCPRGAFFDLLFQNPRQSKPVPSWLHSKKLRAFMLGLIFIVLGTQLYLSWGDLYGMGMAFVRLLTITTLIGIVLAVKVHPRGWCHICPMGTLASWFGKGKLPLYIHEKCTGCGLCSKACPMGLTPHRDKETGEFTDPDCIKCGSCTSACPRTALSFTKTVTAQKAA
;
A
#
# COMPACT_ATOMS: atom_id res chain seq x y z
N MET A 1 17.26 -15.62 8.28
CA MET A 1 16.60 -14.35 8.56
C MET A 1 15.95 -13.67 7.35
N LYS A 2 16.55 -13.68 6.15
CA LYS A 2 15.93 -13.07 4.92
C LYS A 2 14.54 -13.64 4.58
N ASN A 3 14.34 -14.94 4.72
CA ASN A 3 13.06 -15.59 4.42
C ASN A 3 11.99 -15.35 5.50
N SER A 4 12.37 -15.02 6.74
CA SER A 4 11.40 -14.84 7.83
C SER A 4 10.54 -13.59 7.69
N LEU A 5 11.09 -12.48 7.18
CA LEU A 5 10.33 -11.24 6.92
C LEU A 5 9.29 -11.44 5.83
N LEU A 6 9.68 -12.06 4.72
CA LEU A 6 8.76 -12.37 3.62
C LEU A 6 7.68 -13.36 4.08
N LEU A 7 8.06 -14.39 4.82
CA LEU A 7 7.12 -15.38 5.34
C LEU A 7 6.10 -14.73 6.28
N ASN A 8 6.54 -13.86 7.20
CA ASN A 8 5.65 -13.12 8.09
C ASN A 8 4.72 -12.17 7.31
N ARG A 9 5.23 -11.52 6.26
CA ARG A 9 4.41 -10.70 5.38
C ARG A 9 3.31 -11.54 4.71
N TYR A 10 3.67 -12.65 4.05
CA TYR A 10 2.71 -13.54 3.41
C TYR A 10 1.69 -14.14 4.40
N ARG A 11 2.12 -14.54 5.59
CA ARG A 11 1.20 -15.04 6.63
C ARG A 11 0.18 -13.99 7.07
N LYS A 12 0.61 -12.76 7.28
CA LYS A 12 -0.31 -11.65 7.62
C LYS A 12 -1.25 -11.32 6.47
N GLN A 13 -0.74 -11.25 5.25
CA GLN A 13 -1.57 -11.03 4.06
C GLN A 13 -2.57 -12.16 3.84
N ALA A 14 -2.16 -13.42 4.03
CA ALA A 14 -3.05 -14.59 3.95
C ALA A 14 -4.14 -14.58 5.03
N LEU A 15 -3.91 -13.88 6.16
CA LEU A 15 -4.91 -13.72 7.20
C LEU A 15 -5.85 -12.52 6.95
N THR A 16 -5.43 -11.53 6.18
CA THR A 16 -6.18 -10.27 6.01
C THR A 16 -6.92 -10.16 4.67
N TRP A 17 -6.51 -10.90 3.63
CA TRP A 17 -7.07 -10.74 2.28
C TRP A 17 -8.58 -11.02 2.20
N PHE A 18 -9.08 -12.02 2.97
CA PHE A 18 -10.49 -12.40 2.94
C PHE A 18 -11.40 -11.37 3.64
N ILE A 19 -10.83 -10.48 4.47
CA ILE A 19 -11.60 -9.41 5.14
C ILE A 19 -12.26 -8.50 4.11
N LEU A 20 -11.58 -8.23 2.98
CA LEU A 20 -12.14 -7.38 1.93
C LEU A 20 -13.43 -7.94 1.34
N PRO A 21 -13.45 -9.16 0.76
CA PRO A 21 -14.70 -9.74 0.24
C PRO A 21 -15.74 -9.97 1.35
N ALA A 22 -15.32 -10.34 2.57
CA ALA A 22 -16.24 -10.51 3.70
C ALA A 22 -16.94 -9.19 4.07
N VAL A 23 -16.23 -8.07 4.15
CA VAL A 23 -16.82 -6.75 4.44
C VAL A 23 -17.73 -6.28 3.30
N ILE A 24 -17.38 -6.56 2.05
CA ILE A 24 -18.25 -6.23 0.91
C ILE A 24 -19.55 -7.02 1.00
N ILE A 25 -19.49 -8.35 1.16
CA ILE A 25 -20.68 -9.22 1.22
C ILE A 25 -21.52 -8.86 2.45
N ALA A 26 -20.89 -8.76 3.62
CA ALA A 26 -21.59 -8.38 4.85
C ALA A 26 -22.23 -6.99 4.74
N GLY A 27 -21.56 -6.03 4.12
CA GLY A 27 -22.06 -4.67 3.93
C GLY A 27 -23.28 -4.59 3.01
N TRP A 28 -23.39 -5.46 2.00
CA TRP A 28 -24.58 -5.56 1.16
C TRP A 28 -25.78 -6.19 1.91
N ILE A 29 -25.54 -7.07 2.89
CA ILE A 29 -26.58 -7.68 3.73
C ILE A 29 -26.93 -6.76 4.91
N TYR A 30 -25.92 -6.18 5.54
CA TYR A 30 -26.02 -5.32 6.73
C TYR A 30 -25.21 -4.03 6.50
N PRO A 31 -25.82 -2.96 5.96
CA PRO A 31 -25.15 -1.71 5.59
C PRO A 31 -24.27 -1.07 6.67
N PRO A 32 -24.62 -1.11 7.97
CA PRO A 32 -23.75 -0.57 9.00
C PRO A 32 -22.34 -1.20 9.06
N ALA A 33 -22.13 -2.41 8.52
CA ALA A 33 -20.79 -2.98 8.38
C ALA A 33 -19.85 -2.11 7.51
N GLY A 34 -20.39 -1.23 6.67
CA GLY A 34 -19.63 -0.25 5.88
C GLY A 34 -18.79 0.71 6.74
N PHE A 35 -19.19 0.98 7.99
CA PHE A 35 -18.40 1.81 8.92
C PHE A 35 -17.03 1.20 9.28
N LEU A 36 -16.82 -0.12 9.07
CA LEU A 36 -15.50 -0.73 9.20
C LEU A 36 -14.48 -0.10 8.22
N LEU A 37 -14.94 0.39 7.07
CA LEU A 37 -14.09 1.14 6.15
C LEU A 37 -13.58 2.44 6.79
N LEU A 38 -14.43 3.15 7.53
CA LEU A 38 -14.03 4.38 8.22
C LEU A 38 -12.93 4.11 9.26
N LEU A 39 -13.04 3.04 10.05
CA LEU A 39 -11.98 2.63 10.97
C LEU A 39 -10.67 2.34 10.25
N CYS A 40 -10.74 1.64 9.11
CA CYS A 40 -9.56 1.38 8.27
C CYS A 40 -8.94 2.69 7.74
N MET A 41 -9.76 3.66 7.35
CA MET A 41 -9.30 4.97 6.87
C MET A 41 -8.59 5.76 7.97
N ILE A 42 -9.18 5.83 9.16
CA ILE A 42 -8.59 6.50 10.34
C ILE A 42 -7.28 5.81 10.73
N GLY A 43 -7.25 4.48 10.77
CA GLY A 43 -6.04 3.70 11.07
C GLY A 43 -4.92 3.94 10.05
N ALA A 44 -5.25 3.97 8.77
CA ALA A 44 -4.28 4.21 7.70
C ALA A 44 -3.64 5.61 7.80
N VAL A 45 -4.45 6.63 8.06
CA VAL A 45 -3.96 8.01 8.20
C VAL A 45 -3.22 8.17 9.53
N GLY A 46 -3.77 7.69 10.65
CA GLY A 46 -3.15 7.79 11.97
C GLY A 46 -1.77 7.14 12.05
N LEU A 47 -1.63 5.90 11.53
CA LEU A 47 -0.34 5.22 11.49
C LEU A 47 0.66 5.87 10.53
N SER A 48 0.20 6.62 9.54
CA SER A 48 1.09 7.28 8.57
C SER A 48 1.97 8.35 9.22
N PHE A 49 1.51 8.99 10.30
CA PHE A 49 2.30 9.99 11.05
C PHE A 49 3.55 9.39 11.72
N PHE A 50 3.54 8.08 12.00
CA PHE A 50 4.65 7.39 12.68
C PHE A 50 5.50 6.56 11.72
N SER A 51 4.88 5.78 10.84
CA SER A 51 5.55 4.78 10.02
C SER A 51 5.34 4.92 8.51
N GLY A 52 4.88 6.09 8.06
CA GLY A 52 4.62 6.33 6.64
C GLY A 52 3.52 5.40 6.10
N ARG A 53 3.68 4.88 4.90
CA ARG A 53 2.69 4.01 4.23
C ARG A 53 2.74 2.54 4.66
N SER A 54 3.29 2.21 5.83
CA SER A 54 3.40 0.82 6.30
C SER A 54 2.04 0.11 6.41
N TRP A 55 0.96 0.83 6.78
CA TRP A 55 -0.40 0.29 6.80
C TRP A 55 -0.81 -0.36 5.49
N CYS A 56 -0.42 0.24 4.35
CA CYS A 56 -0.83 -0.23 3.01
C CYS A 56 -0.31 -1.62 2.65
N ASP A 57 0.75 -2.08 3.31
CA ASP A 57 1.29 -3.43 3.10
C ASP A 57 0.90 -4.41 4.20
N TRP A 58 0.97 -3.96 5.47
CA TRP A 58 0.89 -4.85 6.63
C TRP A 58 -0.52 -5.08 7.16
N MET A 59 -1.43 -4.12 6.96
CA MET A 59 -2.77 -4.11 7.58
C MET A 59 -3.91 -3.94 6.57
N CYS A 60 -3.64 -3.40 5.38
CA CYS A 60 -4.70 -3.10 4.41
C CYS A 60 -5.23 -4.37 3.74
N PRO A 61 -6.52 -4.76 3.96
CA PRO A 61 -7.08 -5.97 3.37
C PRO A 61 -7.07 -5.93 1.84
N ARG A 62 -7.28 -4.75 1.25
CA ARG A 62 -7.24 -4.56 -0.21
C ARG A 62 -5.84 -4.77 -0.77
N GLY A 63 -4.79 -4.28 -0.07
CA GLY A 63 -3.41 -4.50 -0.46
C GLY A 63 -3.06 -5.98 -0.46
N ALA A 64 -3.45 -6.69 0.60
CA ALA A 64 -3.27 -8.14 0.71
C ALA A 64 -4.02 -8.92 -0.38
N PHE A 65 -5.26 -8.53 -0.67
CA PHE A 65 -6.09 -9.12 -1.72
C PHE A 65 -5.41 -9.03 -3.10
N PHE A 66 -4.91 -7.85 -3.47
CA PHE A 66 -4.24 -7.67 -4.75
C PHE A 66 -2.90 -8.41 -4.84
N ASP A 67 -2.13 -8.44 -3.76
CA ASP A 67 -0.86 -9.17 -3.75
C ASP A 67 -1.06 -10.67 -3.91
N LEU A 68 -1.99 -11.27 -3.14
CA LEU A 68 -2.16 -12.72 -3.16
C LEU A 68 -2.79 -13.24 -4.46
N LEU A 69 -3.75 -12.49 -5.04
CA LEU A 69 -4.48 -12.96 -6.21
C LEU A 69 -3.85 -12.56 -7.55
N PHE A 70 -3.16 -11.42 -7.61
CA PHE A 70 -2.71 -10.86 -8.89
C PHE A 70 -1.19 -10.67 -8.99
N GLN A 71 -0.43 -10.76 -7.89
CA GLN A 71 1.01 -10.61 -7.94
C GLN A 71 1.66 -11.91 -8.40
N ASN A 72 2.15 -11.91 -9.65
CA ASN A 72 3.01 -12.97 -10.14
C ASN A 72 4.48 -12.56 -9.95
N PRO A 73 5.26 -13.23 -9.09
CA PRO A 73 6.65 -12.88 -8.84
C PRO A 73 7.55 -13.00 -10.08
N ARG A 74 7.12 -13.75 -11.10
CA ARG A 74 7.86 -13.95 -12.36
C ARG A 74 7.59 -12.86 -13.41
N GLN A 75 6.54 -12.05 -13.26
CA GLN A 75 6.13 -11.00 -14.18
C GLN A 75 5.96 -9.68 -13.44
N SER A 76 7.07 -9.07 -13.02
CA SER A 76 7.02 -7.69 -12.52
C SER A 76 6.89 -6.74 -13.71
N LYS A 77 5.66 -6.42 -14.11
CA LYS A 77 5.41 -5.38 -15.11
C LYS A 77 5.88 -4.04 -14.54
N PRO A 78 6.55 -3.18 -15.33
CA PRO A 78 6.90 -1.85 -14.86
C PRO A 78 5.63 -1.04 -14.58
N VAL A 79 5.65 -0.27 -13.51
CA VAL A 79 4.55 0.65 -13.19
C VAL A 79 4.56 1.80 -14.19
N PRO A 80 3.48 2.07 -14.92
CA PRO A 80 3.41 3.19 -15.84
C PRO A 80 3.60 4.53 -15.13
N SER A 81 4.33 5.46 -15.75
CA SER A 81 4.67 6.76 -15.16
C SER A 81 3.45 7.63 -14.84
N TRP A 82 2.34 7.49 -15.58
CA TRP A 82 1.11 8.24 -15.33
C TRP A 82 0.46 7.92 -13.96
N LEU A 83 0.66 6.70 -13.42
CA LEU A 83 0.19 6.32 -12.08
C LEU A 83 0.90 7.10 -10.95
N HIS A 84 2.10 7.61 -11.20
CA HIS A 84 2.85 8.44 -10.25
C HIS A 84 2.49 9.93 -10.35
N SER A 85 1.59 10.32 -11.26
CA SER A 85 1.21 11.72 -11.47
C SER A 85 0.53 12.31 -10.23
N LYS A 86 1.09 13.40 -9.70
CA LYS A 86 0.51 14.14 -8.58
C LYS A 86 -0.88 14.70 -8.90
N LYS A 87 -1.09 15.13 -10.17
CA LYS A 87 -2.37 15.65 -10.65
C LYS A 87 -3.46 14.57 -10.60
N LEU A 88 -3.15 13.35 -11.09
CA LEU A 88 -4.09 12.22 -11.05
C LEU A 88 -4.46 11.85 -9.61
N ARG A 89 -3.50 11.82 -8.69
CA ARG A 89 -3.75 11.54 -7.27
C ARG A 89 -4.65 12.58 -6.61
N ALA A 90 -4.37 13.87 -6.86
CA ALA A 90 -5.18 14.96 -6.34
C ALA A 90 -6.60 14.91 -6.90
N PHE A 91 -6.74 14.64 -8.21
CA PHE A 91 -8.03 14.46 -8.85
C PHE A 91 -8.84 13.31 -8.24
N MET A 92 -8.22 12.13 -8.10
CA MET A 92 -8.86 10.94 -7.51
C MET A 92 -9.23 11.16 -6.05
N LEU A 93 -8.37 11.86 -5.30
CA LEU A 93 -8.67 12.24 -3.92
C LEU A 93 -9.92 13.13 -3.87
N GLY A 94 -9.95 14.22 -4.64
CA GLY A 94 -11.09 15.15 -4.69
C GLY A 94 -12.36 14.45 -5.16
N LEU A 95 -12.29 13.66 -6.24
CA LEU A 95 -13.43 12.92 -6.77
C LEU A 95 -14.07 12.00 -5.73
N ILE A 96 -13.26 11.20 -5.03
CA ILE A 96 -13.77 10.25 -4.04
C ILE A 96 -14.35 10.98 -2.81
N PHE A 97 -13.72 12.08 -2.36
CA PHE A 97 -14.28 12.87 -1.26
C PHE A 97 -15.58 13.57 -1.64
N ILE A 98 -15.69 14.09 -2.87
CA ILE A 98 -16.94 14.69 -3.36
C ILE A 98 -18.05 13.63 -3.45
N VAL A 99 -17.77 12.48 -4.07
CA VAL A 99 -18.75 11.40 -4.21
C VAL A 99 -19.20 10.86 -2.86
N LEU A 100 -18.26 10.63 -1.95
CA LEU A 100 -18.59 10.16 -0.61
C LEU A 100 -19.35 11.24 0.17
N GLY A 101 -18.89 12.49 0.13
CA GLY A 101 -19.52 13.61 0.82
C GLY A 101 -20.96 13.86 0.35
N THR A 102 -21.22 13.82 -0.95
CA THR A 102 -22.59 13.94 -1.49
C THR A 102 -23.46 12.78 -1.06
N GLN A 103 -22.97 11.54 -1.08
CA GLN A 103 -23.75 10.38 -0.62
C GLN A 103 -24.08 10.47 0.88
N LEU A 104 -23.12 10.86 1.71
CA LEU A 104 -23.34 11.05 3.14
C LEU A 104 -24.32 12.19 3.43
N TYR A 105 -24.23 13.29 2.68
CA TYR A 105 -25.16 14.42 2.80
C TYR A 105 -26.60 14.03 2.45
N LEU A 106 -26.80 13.29 1.35
CA LEU A 106 -28.12 12.81 0.92
C LEU A 106 -28.71 11.75 1.87
N SER A 107 -27.88 11.02 2.58
CA SER A 107 -28.29 9.99 3.56
C SER A 107 -28.20 10.49 5.01
N TRP A 108 -28.16 11.81 5.22
CA TRP A 108 -27.99 12.39 6.56
C TRP A 108 -29.16 12.00 7.47
N GLY A 109 -28.83 11.43 8.63
CA GLY A 109 -29.81 10.94 9.60
C GLY A 109 -30.22 9.48 9.44
N ASP A 110 -29.88 8.83 8.31
CA ASP A 110 -30.12 7.41 8.06
C ASP A 110 -28.80 6.63 8.16
N LEU A 111 -28.60 5.88 9.24
CA LEU A 111 -27.41 5.05 9.46
C LEU A 111 -27.24 3.96 8.40
N TYR A 112 -28.35 3.43 7.89
CA TYR A 112 -28.31 2.40 6.86
C TYR A 112 -27.86 3.00 5.51
N GLY A 113 -28.40 4.15 5.14
CA GLY A 113 -27.99 4.89 3.93
C GLY A 113 -26.54 5.31 3.96
N MET A 114 -26.08 5.83 5.13
CA MET A 114 -24.65 6.20 5.32
C MET A 114 -23.74 4.96 5.22
N GLY A 115 -24.08 3.85 5.86
CA GLY A 115 -23.33 2.60 5.74
C GLY A 115 -23.26 2.10 4.31
N MET A 116 -24.37 2.16 3.57
CA MET A 116 -24.45 1.77 2.16
C MET A 116 -23.59 2.65 1.27
N ALA A 117 -23.40 3.95 1.58
CA ALA A 117 -22.49 4.82 0.85
C ALA A 117 -21.05 4.31 0.89
N PHE A 118 -20.58 3.88 2.06
CA PHE A 118 -19.25 3.26 2.20
C PHE A 118 -19.13 1.93 1.45
N VAL A 119 -20.16 1.09 1.51
CA VAL A 119 -20.17 -0.21 0.82
C VAL A 119 -20.12 -0.06 -0.68
N ARG A 120 -20.93 0.85 -1.25
CA ARG A 120 -20.93 1.17 -2.69
C ARG A 120 -19.56 1.68 -3.13
N LEU A 121 -19.00 2.65 -2.39
CA LEU A 121 -17.67 3.18 -2.69
C LEU A 121 -16.60 2.07 -2.65
N LEU A 122 -16.63 1.21 -1.62
CA LEU A 122 -15.69 0.10 -1.49
C LEU A 122 -15.82 -0.87 -2.67
N THR A 123 -17.04 -1.23 -3.05
CA THR A 123 -17.32 -2.16 -4.15
C THR A 123 -16.82 -1.60 -5.48
N ILE A 124 -17.24 -0.38 -5.86
CA ILE A 124 -16.86 0.26 -7.12
C ILE A 124 -15.35 0.42 -7.23
N THR A 125 -14.71 0.94 -6.17
CA THR A 125 -13.27 1.16 -6.18
C THR A 125 -12.48 -0.16 -6.16
N THR A 126 -13.04 -1.24 -5.64
CA THR A 126 -12.43 -2.57 -5.69
C THR A 126 -12.52 -3.14 -7.10
N LEU A 127 -13.66 -3.01 -7.78
CA LEU A 127 -13.82 -3.45 -9.17
C LEU A 127 -12.84 -2.71 -10.10
N ILE A 128 -12.74 -1.38 -9.97
CA ILE A 128 -11.75 -0.59 -10.72
C ILE A 128 -10.33 -1.08 -10.40
N GLY A 129 -10.05 -1.35 -9.13
CA GLY A 129 -8.76 -1.88 -8.68
C GLY A 129 -8.44 -3.25 -9.29
N ILE A 130 -9.40 -4.15 -9.42
CA ILE A 130 -9.24 -5.45 -10.09
C ILE A 130 -8.90 -5.26 -11.58
N VAL A 131 -9.61 -4.39 -12.28
CA VAL A 131 -9.32 -4.08 -13.69
C VAL A 131 -7.89 -3.54 -13.84
N LEU A 132 -7.47 -2.62 -12.98
CA LEU A 132 -6.11 -2.10 -12.95
C LEU A 132 -5.07 -3.18 -12.62
N ALA A 133 -5.38 -4.08 -11.67
CA ALA A 133 -4.48 -5.15 -11.29
C ALA A 133 -4.23 -6.14 -12.43
N VAL A 134 -5.25 -6.48 -13.19
CA VAL A 134 -5.15 -7.42 -14.32
C VAL A 134 -4.50 -6.78 -15.54
N LYS A 135 -4.92 -5.55 -15.90
CA LYS A 135 -4.49 -4.92 -17.16
C LYS A 135 -3.16 -4.15 -17.03
N VAL A 136 -2.93 -3.51 -15.88
CA VAL A 136 -1.81 -2.57 -15.72
C VAL A 136 -0.77 -3.10 -14.74
N HIS A 137 -1.09 -3.11 -13.44
CA HIS A 137 -0.18 -3.53 -12.39
C HIS A 137 -0.95 -3.97 -11.14
N PRO A 138 -0.54 -5.05 -10.46
CA PRO A 138 -1.23 -5.56 -9.26
C PRO A 138 -1.48 -4.51 -8.18
N ARG A 139 -0.51 -3.63 -7.95
CA ARG A 139 -0.62 -2.49 -7.03
C ARG A 139 -1.04 -1.17 -7.71
N GLY A 140 -1.57 -1.21 -8.95
CA GLY A 140 -1.97 0.00 -9.70
C GLY A 140 -2.93 0.89 -8.93
N TRP A 141 -3.95 0.31 -8.28
CA TRP A 141 -4.86 1.06 -7.42
C TRP A 141 -4.15 1.75 -6.25
N CYS A 142 -3.13 1.13 -5.65
CA CYS A 142 -2.43 1.67 -4.48
C CYS A 142 -1.69 2.99 -4.77
N HIS A 143 -1.37 3.26 -6.04
CA HIS A 143 -0.73 4.52 -6.47
C HIS A 143 -1.71 5.69 -6.47
N ILE A 144 -2.98 5.46 -6.82
CA ILE A 144 -4.02 6.49 -6.95
C ILE A 144 -5.03 6.48 -5.79
N CYS A 145 -4.90 5.53 -4.86
CA CYS A 145 -5.78 5.39 -3.71
C CYS A 145 -5.75 6.66 -2.83
N PRO A 146 -6.91 7.26 -2.49
CA PRO A 146 -6.96 8.48 -1.67
C PRO A 146 -6.29 8.29 -0.31
N MET A 147 -6.51 7.16 0.36
CA MET A 147 -5.86 6.87 1.64
C MET A 147 -4.35 6.69 1.50
N GLY A 148 -3.90 6.05 0.40
CA GLY A 148 -2.49 5.94 0.06
C GLY A 148 -1.85 7.31 -0.22
N THR A 149 -2.59 8.22 -0.86
CA THR A 149 -2.14 9.59 -1.14
C THR A 149 -2.00 10.39 0.15
N LEU A 150 -3.01 10.38 1.02
CA LEU A 150 -2.94 11.03 2.34
C LEU A 150 -1.80 10.45 3.18
N ALA A 151 -1.67 9.13 3.25
CA ALA A 151 -0.59 8.47 3.97
C ALA A 151 0.80 8.82 3.40
N SER A 152 0.94 9.08 2.10
CA SER A 152 2.20 9.54 1.51
C SER A 152 2.53 10.99 1.86
N TRP A 153 1.52 11.84 1.99
CA TRP A 153 1.71 13.24 2.36
C TRP A 153 2.07 13.40 3.84
N PHE A 154 1.30 12.79 4.74
CA PHE A 154 1.55 12.86 6.18
C PHE A 154 2.77 12.04 6.62
N GLY A 155 3.05 10.95 5.92
CA GLY A 155 4.17 10.05 6.22
C GLY A 155 5.47 10.39 5.50
N LYS A 156 5.59 11.56 4.85
CA LYS A 156 6.80 11.96 4.13
C LYS A 156 8.01 11.99 5.08
N GLY A 157 9.10 11.35 4.67
CA GLY A 157 10.34 11.28 5.46
C GLY A 157 10.30 10.33 6.66
N LYS A 158 9.14 9.71 6.96
CA LYS A 158 9.05 8.74 8.07
C LYS A 158 9.59 7.39 7.65
N LEU A 159 10.31 6.74 8.58
CA LEU A 159 10.91 5.41 8.40
C LEU A 159 11.66 5.29 7.06
N PRO A 160 12.74 6.07 6.83
CA PRO A 160 13.52 6.00 5.59
C PRO A 160 14.16 4.63 5.43
N LEU A 161 14.41 4.22 4.18
CA LEU A 161 15.19 3.03 3.88
C LEU A 161 16.66 3.46 3.70
N TYR A 162 17.55 3.03 4.58
CA TYR A 162 18.98 3.32 4.52
C TYR A 162 19.66 2.41 3.51
N ILE A 163 20.57 3.00 2.72
CA ILE A 163 21.39 2.33 1.71
C ILE A 163 22.84 2.42 2.16
N HIS A 164 23.43 1.27 2.47
CA HIS A 164 24.81 1.20 2.94
C HIS A 164 25.80 1.15 1.78
N GLU A 165 27.05 1.52 2.03
CA GLU A 165 28.16 1.56 1.06
C GLU A 165 28.36 0.23 0.30
N LYS A 166 27.93 -0.89 0.87
CA LYS A 166 27.97 -2.21 0.23
C LYS A 166 27.07 -2.33 -1.00
N CYS A 167 26.26 -1.29 -1.31
CA CYS A 167 25.36 -1.28 -2.44
C CYS A 167 26.12 -1.13 -3.76
N THR A 168 25.99 -2.14 -4.63
CA THR A 168 26.59 -2.15 -5.98
C THR A 168 25.69 -1.57 -7.09
N GLY A 169 24.46 -1.15 -6.76
CA GLY A 169 23.53 -0.65 -7.76
C GLY A 169 22.94 -1.72 -8.70
N CYS A 170 22.98 -3.00 -8.33
CA CYS A 170 22.56 -4.13 -9.17
C CYS A 170 21.07 -4.18 -9.57
N GLY A 171 20.22 -3.33 -9.00
CA GLY A 171 18.80 -3.19 -9.36
C GLY A 171 17.86 -4.32 -8.87
N LEU A 172 18.35 -5.33 -8.15
CA LEU A 172 17.50 -6.43 -7.63
C LEU A 172 16.41 -5.93 -6.67
N CYS A 173 16.69 -4.88 -5.89
CA CYS A 173 15.73 -4.22 -5.02
C CYS A 173 14.54 -3.62 -5.79
N SER A 174 14.78 -3.08 -7.00
CA SER A 174 13.70 -2.55 -7.86
C SER A 174 12.84 -3.66 -8.44
N LYS A 175 13.46 -4.76 -8.87
CA LYS A 175 12.71 -5.93 -9.38
C LYS A 175 11.84 -6.57 -8.31
N ALA A 176 12.28 -6.51 -7.05
CA ALA A 176 11.52 -7.05 -5.92
C ALA A 176 10.49 -6.07 -5.36
N CYS A 177 10.48 -4.81 -5.82
CA CYS A 177 9.60 -3.80 -5.26
C CYS A 177 8.17 -3.92 -5.81
N PRO A 178 7.15 -4.20 -4.97
CA PRO A 178 5.77 -4.32 -5.42
C PRO A 178 5.17 -2.99 -5.87
N MET A 179 5.82 -1.87 -5.55
CA MET A 179 5.42 -0.52 -5.99
C MET A 179 6.24 -0.01 -7.18
N GLY A 180 7.14 -0.84 -7.74
CA GLY A 180 7.97 -0.46 -8.89
C GLY A 180 8.98 0.67 -8.62
N LEU A 181 9.34 0.89 -7.35
CA LEU A 181 10.30 1.93 -6.95
C LEU A 181 11.74 1.47 -7.18
N THR A 182 12.67 2.42 -7.26
CA THR A 182 14.08 2.19 -7.61
C THR A 182 15.05 2.62 -6.50
N PRO A 183 15.08 1.95 -5.34
CA PRO A 183 15.91 2.39 -4.21
C PRO A 183 17.40 2.51 -4.53
N HIS A 184 17.95 1.66 -5.43
CA HIS A 184 19.37 1.65 -5.77
C HIS A 184 19.86 2.94 -6.45
N ARG A 185 18.94 3.79 -6.95
CA ARG A 185 19.33 5.07 -7.57
C ARG A 185 19.81 6.09 -6.55
N ASP A 186 19.30 6.01 -5.32
CA ASP A 186 19.62 6.92 -4.23
C ASP A 186 20.81 6.43 -3.38
N LYS A 187 21.69 5.58 -3.96
CA LYS A 187 22.86 5.04 -3.24
C LYS A 187 23.84 6.14 -2.80
N GLU A 188 23.93 7.25 -3.54
CA GLU A 188 24.82 8.36 -3.24
C GLU A 188 24.34 9.18 -2.04
N THR A 189 23.03 9.32 -1.88
CA THR A 189 22.43 10.01 -0.72
C THR A 189 22.42 9.14 0.53
N GLY A 190 22.59 7.82 0.40
CA GLY A 190 22.55 6.86 1.49
C GLY A 190 21.15 6.62 2.09
N GLU A 191 20.14 7.38 1.67
CA GLU A 191 18.77 7.29 2.19
C GLU A 191 17.75 7.33 1.04
N PHE A 192 16.81 6.38 1.06
CA PHE A 192 15.67 6.36 0.16
C PHE A 192 14.41 6.80 0.90
N THR A 193 13.91 7.99 0.54
CA THR A 193 12.79 8.66 1.22
C THR A 193 11.54 8.80 0.36
N ASP A 194 11.41 7.99 -0.70
CA ASP A 194 10.25 8.06 -1.59
C ASP A 194 8.95 7.86 -0.80
N PRO A 195 8.00 8.82 -0.89
CA PRO A 195 6.75 8.79 -0.14
C PRO A 195 5.83 7.63 -0.56
N ASP A 196 6.07 7.01 -1.71
CA ASP A 196 5.31 5.85 -2.18
C ASP A 196 5.81 4.52 -1.63
N CYS A 197 6.91 4.53 -0.89
CA CYS A 197 7.43 3.34 -0.23
C CYS A 197 6.46 2.84 0.87
N ILE A 198 5.92 1.62 0.68
CA ILE A 198 4.99 0.97 1.62
C ILE A 198 5.68 0.21 2.76
N LYS A 199 6.99 0.34 2.88
CA LYS A 199 7.81 -0.24 3.96
C LYS A 199 7.66 -1.76 4.12
N CYS A 200 7.47 -2.48 3.00
CA CYS A 200 7.22 -3.92 2.98
C CYS A 200 8.45 -4.80 3.24
N GLY A 201 9.65 -4.27 3.06
CA GLY A 201 10.91 -5.01 3.25
C GLY A 201 11.28 -5.99 2.13
N SER A 202 10.54 -6.05 1.01
CA SER A 202 10.88 -6.94 -0.11
C SER A 202 12.26 -6.63 -0.71
N CYS A 203 12.63 -5.36 -0.79
CA CYS A 203 13.93 -4.92 -1.29
C CYS A 203 15.08 -5.33 -0.35
N THR A 204 14.86 -5.30 0.97
CA THR A 204 15.89 -5.73 1.95
C THR A 204 16.11 -7.24 1.89
N SER A 205 15.04 -8.01 1.70
CA SER A 205 15.11 -9.47 1.55
C SER A 205 15.73 -9.89 0.23
N ALA A 206 15.52 -9.13 -0.86
CA ALA A 206 16.09 -9.41 -2.16
C ALA A 206 17.57 -9.00 -2.31
N CYS A 207 18.10 -8.17 -1.40
CA CYS A 207 19.47 -7.69 -1.48
C CYS A 207 20.49 -8.77 -1.09
N PRO A 208 21.35 -9.27 -2.00
CA PRO A 208 22.35 -10.30 -1.68
C PRO A 208 23.40 -9.80 -0.69
N ARG A 209 23.72 -8.50 -0.77
CA ARG A 209 24.76 -7.86 0.08
C ARG A 209 24.22 -7.27 1.37
N THR A 210 22.94 -7.45 1.71
CA THR A 210 22.30 -6.87 2.92
C THR A 210 22.56 -5.36 3.06
N ALA A 211 22.65 -4.65 1.93
CA ALA A 211 22.97 -3.22 1.89
C ALA A 211 21.76 -2.31 2.15
N LEU A 212 20.58 -2.86 2.46
CA LEU A 212 19.36 -2.11 2.68
C LEU A 212 18.77 -2.45 4.06
N SER A 213 18.47 -1.41 4.85
CA SER A 213 17.81 -1.57 6.16
C SER A 213 16.89 -0.41 6.50
N PHE A 214 15.89 -0.63 7.37
CA PHE A 214 15.06 0.44 7.95
C PHE A 214 15.62 0.99 9.25
N THR A 215 16.75 0.48 9.72
CA THR A 215 17.47 0.96 10.90
C THR A 215 18.76 1.66 10.48
N LYS A 216 19.06 2.80 11.10
CA LYS A 216 20.27 3.59 10.78
C LYS A 216 21.56 2.85 11.19
N THR A 217 21.50 2.02 12.21
CA THR A 217 22.62 1.21 12.70
C THR A 217 22.64 -0.13 11.98
N VAL A 218 23.68 -0.37 11.17
CA VAL A 218 24.08 -1.71 10.82
C VAL A 218 24.73 -2.30 12.07
N THR A 219 23.96 -2.89 12.96
CA THR A 219 24.51 -3.88 13.85
C THR A 219 25.11 -4.94 12.94
N ALA A 220 26.43 -5.03 12.95
CA ALA A 220 27.17 -6.10 12.31
C ALA A 220 26.62 -7.42 12.87
N GLN A 221 25.61 -7.97 12.21
CA GLN A 221 25.19 -9.33 12.49
C GLN A 221 26.29 -10.21 11.93
N LYS A 222 27.17 -10.64 12.87
CA LYS A 222 28.15 -11.70 12.71
C LYS A 222 27.56 -12.78 11.81
N ALA A 223 28.30 -13.07 10.73
CA ALA A 223 28.20 -14.34 10.04
C ALA A 223 28.44 -15.45 11.07
N ALA A 224 27.46 -16.25 11.35
CA ALA A 224 27.57 -17.55 11.94
C ALA A 224 27.03 -18.55 10.92
#